data_9f206d4a7937f04dd3c241595750933f
#
_entry.id   9f206d4a7937f04dd3c241595750933f
#
_cell.length_a   1.000
_cell.length_b   1.000
_cell.length_c   1.000
_cell.angle_alpha   90.00
_cell.angle_beta   90.00
_cell.angle_gamma   90.00
#
_symmetry.space_group_name_H-M   'P 1'
#
loop_
_entity.id
_entity.type
_entity.pdbx_description
1 polymer ?
#
loop_
_entity_poly.entity_id
_entity_poly.type
_entity_poly.pdbx_seq_one_letter_code
_entity_poly.pdbx_strand_id
1 'polypeptide(L)'
;VLLHRCKCGALIPQELRLCPDCEAKESDKMSRHMEYNLRRRNKKAAAFYVSAEWRKVRAFALSLYDSLDMYAYYVQHKIVVADMVHHITEIEEDWTQCLNVENLFPLSNANHGIISALYKKDEATKRQTQELLRNIIRQHWKGVGGIEKVLTGLD
;
A
#
# COMPACT_ATOMS: atom_id res chain seq x y z
N VAL A 1 0.25 43.09 -16.97
CA VAL A 1 -0.37 41.78 -16.61
C VAL A 1 0.59 41.05 -15.73
N LEU A 2 0.18 40.66 -14.52
CA LEU A 2 0.98 39.84 -13.62
C LEU A 2 0.99 38.39 -14.13
N LEU A 3 2.18 37.79 -14.20
CA LEU A 3 2.37 36.43 -14.70
C LEU A 3 2.98 35.55 -13.59
N HIS A 4 2.64 34.24 -13.60
CA HIS A 4 3.29 33.24 -12.78
C HIS A 4 3.63 31.99 -13.61
N ARG A 5 4.41 31.07 -13.04
CA ARG A 5 4.81 29.83 -13.72
C ARG A 5 3.80 28.73 -13.51
N CYS A 6 3.31 28.15 -14.59
CA CYS A 6 2.58 26.89 -14.56
C CYS A 6 3.53 25.74 -14.14
N LYS A 7 2.99 24.62 -13.70
CA LYS A 7 3.75 23.41 -13.33
C LYS A 7 4.65 22.86 -14.47
N CYS A 8 4.34 23.15 -15.73
CA CYS A 8 5.19 22.79 -16.88
C CYS A 8 6.28 23.82 -17.19
N GLY A 9 6.34 24.94 -16.45
CA GLY A 9 7.29 26.02 -16.65
C GLY A 9 6.78 27.18 -17.54
N ALA A 10 5.67 27.03 -18.23
CA ALA A 10 5.08 28.09 -19.06
C ALA A 10 4.66 29.29 -18.20
N LEU A 11 4.88 30.50 -18.69
CA LEU A 11 4.37 31.73 -18.07
C LEU A 11 2.90 31.91 -18.45
N ILE A 12 2.07 32.08 -17.45
CA ILE A 12 0.61 32.25 -17.62
C ILE A 12 0.11 33.44 -16.78
N PRO A 13 -1.01 34.07 -17.18
CA PRO A 13 -1.68 35.11 -16.39
C PRO A 13 -2.00 34.60 -14.99
N GLN A 14 -1.96 35.50 -14.00
CA GLN A 14 -2.16 35.16 -12.59
C GLN A 14 -3.56 34.63 -12.30
N GLU A 15 -4.54 34.93 -13.15
CA GLU A 15 -5.92 34.46 -13.04
C GLU A 15 -6.07 32.97 -13.41
N LEU A 16 -5.12 32.40 -14.17
CA LEU A 16 -5.14 31.00 -14.60
C LEU A 16 -4.32 30.13 -13.65
N ARG A 17 -4.90 29.07 -13.13
CA ARG A 17 -4.19 28.08 -12.29
C ARG A 17 -3.20 27.24 -13.10
N LEU A 18 -3.53 26.91 -14.33
CA LEU A 18 -2.73 26.07 -15.23
C LEU A 18 -2.79 26.63 -16.66
N CYS A 19 -1.78 26.32 -17.48
CA CYS A 19 -1.88 26.57 -18.92
C CYS A 19 -2.87 25.59 -19.55
N PRO A 20 -3.45 25.91 -20.73
CA PRO A 20 -4.44 25.07 -21.39
C PRO A 20 -4.01 23.62 -21.57
N ASP A 21 -2.76 23.37 -21.93
CA ASP A 21 -2.22 21.99 -22.12
C ASP A 21 -2.17 21.21 -20.78
N CYS A 22 -1.81 21.88 -19.69
CA CYS A 22 -1.78 21.24 -18.38
C CYS A 22 -3.19 21.00 -17.84
N GLU A 23 -4.11 21.88 -18.10
CA GLU A 23 -5.52 21.75 -17.72
C GLU A 23 -6.19 20.60 -18.46
N ALA A 24 -5.96 20.48 -19.79
CA ALA A 24 -6.42 19.36 -20.59
C ALA A 24 -5.87 18.02 -20.06
N LYS A 25 -4.57 17.95 -19.74
CA LYS A 25 -3.95 16.75 -19.17
C LYS A 25 -4.51 16.36 -17.79
N GLU A 26 -4.85 17.35 -16.95
CA GLU A 26 -5.50 17.07 -15.65
C GLU A 26 -6.94 16.58 -15.84
N SER A 27 -7.68 17.17 -16.76
CA SER A 27 -9.04 16.74 -17.11
C SER A 27 -9.06 15.31 -17.64
N ASP A 28 -8.16 14.95 -18.55
CA ASP A 28 -8.00 13.60 -19.08
C ASP A 28 -7.62 12.58 -18.00
N LYS A 29 -6.73 12.97 -17.09
CA LYS A 29 -6.35 12.12 -15.96
C LYS A 29 -7.53 11.88 -15.02
N MET A 30 -8.32 12.91 -14.76
CA MET A 30 -9.50 12.81 -13.90
C MET A 30 -10.59 11.96 -14.53
N SER A 31 -10.84 12.12 -15.85
CA SER A 31 -11.81 11.33 -16.61
C SER A 31 -11.43 9.86 -16.61
N ARG A 32 -10.16 9.51 -16.87
CA ARG A 32 -9.65 8.12 -16.82
C ARG A 32 -9.77 7.53 -15.43
N HIS A 33 -9.52 8.32 -14.38
CA HIS A 33 -9.65 7.87 -13.00
C HIS A 33 -11.10 7.60 -12.61
N MET A 34 -12.01 8.47 -13.06
CA MET A 34 -13.45 8.31 -12.86
C MET A 34 -13.99 7.07 -13.59
N GLU A 35 -13.58 6.86 -14.84
CA GLU A 35 -13.96 5.67 -15.62
C GLU A 35 -13.43 4.37 -14.98
N TYR A 36 -12.18 4.36 -14.50
CA TYR A 36 -11.61 3.24 -13.76
C TYR A 36 -12.41 2.94 -12.50
N ASN A 37 -12.74 3.96 -11.71
CA ASN A 37 -13.51 3.80 -10.48
C ASN A 37 -14.94 3.28 -10.74
N LEU A 38 -15.57 3.72 -11.84
CA LEU A 38 -16.92 3.28 -12.20
C LEU A 38 -16.98 1.86 -12.77
N ARG A 39 -15.99 1.49 -13.61
CA ARG A 39 -16.04 0.24 -14.40
C ARG A 39 -15.18 -0.89 -13.85
N ARG A 40 -14.04 -0.59 -13.22
CA ARG A 40 -13.02 -1.57 -12.86
C ARG A 40 -12.75 -1.71 -11.36
N ARG A 41 -13.12 -0.72 -10.56
CA ARG A 41 -12.85 -0.78 -9.12
C ARG A 41 -13.74 -1.82 -8.46
N ASN A 42 -13.13 -2.78 -7.77
CA ASN A 42 -13.86 -3.70 -6.91
C ASN A 42 -14.51 -2.90 -5.76
N LYS A 43 -15.84 -2.72 -5.86
CA LYS A 43 -16.63 -1.92 -4.89
C LYS A 43 -16.56 -2.51 -3.49
N LYS A 44 -16.53 -3.85 -3.37
CA LYS A 44 -16.40 -4.56 -2.10
C LYS A 44 -15.06 -4.26 -1.44
N ALA A 45 -13.95 -4.37 -2.19
CA ALA A 45 -12.61 -4.02 -1.70
C ALA A 45 -12.51 -2.55 -1.30
N ALA A 46 -13.08 -1.64 -2.10
CA ALA A 46 -13.09 -0.23 -1.79
C ALA A 46 -13.83 0.08 -0.48
N ALA A 47 -14.99 -0.54 -0.24
CA ALA A 47 -15.75 -0.40 1.00
C ALA A 47 -14.97 -0.96 2.19
N PHE A 48 -14.31 -2.12 2.02
CA PHE A 48 -13.47 -2.73 3.04
C PHE A 48 -12.36 -1.78 3.50
N TYR A 49 -11.57 -1.20 2.57
CA TYR A 49 -10.44 -0.34 2.93
C TYR A 49 -10.81 0.98 3.63
N VAL A 50 -12.08 1.40 3.61
CA VAL A 50 -12.57 2.56 4.37
C VAL A 50 -13.30 2.17 5.65
N SER A 51 -13.47 0.87 5.93
CA SER A 51 -14.19 0.37 7.11
C SER A 51 -13.46 0.70 8.42
N ALA A 52 -14.21 0.73 9.51
CA ALA A 52 -13.67 0.93 10.85
C ALA A 52 -12.81 -0.27 11.29
N GLU A 53 -13.24 -1.48 10.94
CA GLU A 53 -12.56 -2.73 11.22
C GLU A 53 -11.17 -2.74 10.58
N TRP A 54 -11.09 -2.43 9.28
CA TRP A 54 -9.80 -2.34 8.59
C TRP A 54 -8.88 -1.30 9.23
N ARG A 55 -9.39 -0.11 9.55
CA ARG A 55 -8.57 0.94 10.18
C ARG A 55 -7.95 0.49 11.50
N LYS A 56 -8.73 -0.23 12.35
CA LYS A 56 -8.25 -0.78 13.61
C LYS A 56 -7.17 -1.84 13.39
N VAL A 57 -7.43 -2.82 12.54
CA VAL A 57 -6.49 -3.92 12.27
C VAL A 57 -5.22 -3.42 11.58
N ARG A 58 -5.35 -2.46 10.65
CA ARG A 58 -4.20 -1.81 10.03
C ARG A 58 -3.31 -1.10 11.05
N ALA A 59 -3.90 -0.32 11.95
CA ALA A 59 -3.15 0.39 13.01
C ALA A 59 -2.46 -0.61 13.95
N PHE A 60 -3.15 -1.68 14.31
CA PHE A 60 -2.58 -2.76 15.12
C PHE A 60 -1.43 -3.47 14.40
N ALA A 61 -1.59 -3.83 13.12
CA ALA A 61 -0.51 -4.43 12.33
C ALA A 61 0.72 -3.53 12.24
N LEU A 62 0.56 -2.21 12.06
CA LEU A 62 1.69 -1.28 12.08
C LEU A 62 2.38 -1.26 13.45
N SER A 63 1.62 -1.26 14.54
CA SER A 63 2.19 -1.24 15.90
C SER A 63 2.95 -2.51 16.24
N LEU A 64 2.53 -3.68 15.75
CA LEU A 64 3.21 -4.96 15.97
C LEU A 64 4.65 -4.99 15.43
N TYR A 65 4.94 -4.17 14.44
CA TYR A 65 6.25 -4.11 13.77
C TYR A 65 6.93 -2.74 13.95
N ASP A 66 6.57 -1.99 15.00
CA ASP A 66 7.12 -0.65 15.29
C ASP A 66 7.04 0.32 14.10
N SER A 67 6.02 0.16 13.27
CA SER A 67 5.85 0.91 12.01
C SER A 67 7.05 0.81 11.06
N LEU A 68 7.82 -0.28 11.11
CA LEU A 68 8.93 -0.53 10.20
C LEU A 68 8.45 -1.16 8.89
N ASP A 69 9.05 -0.73 7.79
CA ASP A 69 8.98 -1.44 6.51
C ASP A 69 9.80 -2.75 6.63
N MET A 70 9.09 -3.85 6.76
CA MET A 70 9.68 -5.16 7.00
C MET A 70 10.51 -5.67 5.82
N TYR A 71 10.16 -5.28 4.59
CA TYR A 71 10.94 -5.61 3.41
C TYR A 71 12.24 -4.79 3.35
N ALA A 72 12.16 -3.50 3.64
CA ALA A 72 13.36 -2.66 3.75
C ALA A 72 14.31 -3.19 4.82
N TYR A 73 13.79 -3.58 5.97
CA TYR A 73 14.60 -4.05 7.10
C TYR A 73 15.29 -5.39 6.81
N TYR A 74 14.54 -6.42 6.36
CA TYR A 74 15.08 -7.77 6.20
C TYR A 74 15.77 -8.02 4.85
N VAL A 75 15.36 -7.34 3.78
CA VAL A 75 15.88 -7.56 2.42
C VAL A 75 16.86 -6.48 1.98
N GLN A 76 16.58 -5.22 2.31
CA GLN A 76 17.41 -4.09 1.88
C GLN A 76 18.39 -3.63 2.96
N HIS A 77 18.27 -4.15 4.19
CA HIS A 77 19.07 -3.76 5.37
C HIS A 77 18.99 -2.25 5.65
N LYS A 78 17.77 -1.69 5.57
CA LYS A 78 17.48 -0.28 5.78
C LYS A 78 16.36 -0.10 6.80
N ILE A 79 16.45 0.95 7.60
CA ILE A 79 15.38 1.38 8.50
C ILE A 79 14.54 2.40 7.75
N VAL A 80 13.32 2.01 7.41
CA VAL A 80 12.33 2.83 6.69
C VAL A 80 10.99 2.70 7.39
N VAL A 81 10.27 3.81 7.50
CA VAL A 81 8.92 3.81 8.10
C VAL A 81 7.91 3.22 7.12
N ALA A 82 7.04 2.37 7.62
CA ALA A 82 5.94 1.82 6.84
C ALA A 82 4.79 2.84 6.72
N ASP A 83 4.38 3.13 5.49
CA ASP A 83 3.24 4.01 5.18
C ASP A 83 1.94 3.23 5.06
N MET A 84 2.01 1.95 4.77
CA MET A 84 0.87 1.10 4.48
C MET A 84 1.05 -0.33 4.97
N VAL A 85 -0.03 -1.09 4.87
CA VAL A 85 -0.06 -2.52 5.17
C VAL A 85 -0.54 -3.26 3.93
N HIS A 86 0.24 -4.23 3.49
CA HIS A 86 -0.02 -5.08 2.34
C HIS A 86 -0.62 -6.42 2.79
N HIS A 87 -1.61 -6.94 2.07
CA HIS A 87 -2.10 -8.30 2.27
C HIS A 87 -1.22 -9.28 1.49
N ILE A 88 -0.55 -10.21 2.16
CA ILE A 88 0.31 -11.23 1.53
C ILE A 88 -0.52 -12.10 0.58
N THR A 89 -1.63 -12.66 1.06
CA THR A 89 -2.69 -13.20 0.20
C THR A 89 -3.65 -12.06 -0.06
N GLU A 90 -3.80 -11.65 -1.33
CA GLU A 90 -4.67 -10.53 -1.68
C GLU A 90 -6.11 -10.81 -1.27
N ILE A 91 -6.84 -9.78 -0.84
CA ILE A 91 -8.23 -9.95 -0.34
C ILE A 91 -9.17 -10.53 -1.40
N GLU A 92 -8.85 -10.33 -2.68
CA GLU A 92 -9.62 -10.88 -3.80
C GLU A 92 -9.36 -12.37 -4.02
N GLU A 93 -8.22 -12.89 -3.55
CA GLU A 93 -7.92 -14.33 -3.55
C GLU A 93 -8.63 -15.03 -2.39
N ASP A 94 -8.58 -14.43 -1.20
CA ASP A 94 -9.20 -15.01 0.00
C ASP A 94 -9.70 -13.92 0.96
N TRP A 95 -11.00 -13.66 0.92
CA TRP A 95 -11.66 -12.70 1.79
C TRP A 95 -11.62 -13.08 3.27
N THR A 96 -11.45 -14.35 3.61
CA THR A 96 -11.36 -14.80 5.02
C THR A 96 -10.09 -14.28 5.70
N GLN A 97 -9.07 -13.95 4.91
CA GLN A 97 -7.78 -13.45 5.39
C GLN A 97 -7.70 -11.92 5.50
N CYS A 98 -8.78 -11.20 5.18
CA CYS A 98 -8.73 -9.74 5.06
C CYS A 98 -8.44 -9.00 6.39
N LEU A 99 -8.79 -9.59 7.53
CA LEU A 99 -8.48 -9.06 8.87
C LEU A 99 -7.48 -9.94 9.66
N ASN A 100 -6.94 -10.99 9.03
CA ASN A 100 -5.94 -11.83 9.66
C ASN A 100 -4.60 -11.12 9.73
N VAL A 101 -4.13 -10.83 10.95
CA VAL A 101 -2.88 -10.09 11.20
C VAL A 101 -1.66 -10.80 10.63
N GLU A 102 -1.64 -12.15 10.60
CA GLU A 102 -0.56 -12.94 10.00
C GLU A 102 -0.49 -12.81 8.47
N ASN A 103 -1.54 -12.30 7.84
CA ASN A 103 -1.59 -11.99 6.42
C ASN A 103 -1.22 -10.52 6.11
N LEU A 104 -0.89 -9.73 7.14
CA LEU A 104 -0.64 -8.29 7.02
C LEU A 104 0.85 -7.98 7.12
N PHE A 105 1.36 -7.27 6.15
CA PHE A 105 2.78 -6.97 6.00
C PHE A 105 3.01 -5.46 5.85
N PRO A 106 3.65 -4.79 6.84
CA PRO A 106 3.93 -3.36 6.76
C PRO A 106 4.99 -3.03 5.71
N LEU A 107 4.72 -2.03 4.90
CA LEU A 107 5.57 -1.57 3.80
C LEU A 107 5.55 -0.05 3.66
N SER A 108 6.63 0.50 3.13
CA SER A 108 6.63 1.84 2.54
C SER A 108 5.92 1.83 1.17
N ASN A 109 5.45 2.99 0.72
CA ASN A 109 4.87 3.15 -0.61
C ASN A 109 5.80 2.65 -1.73
N ALA A 110 7.11 2.92 -1.59
CA ALA A 110 8.12 2.49 -2.57
C ALA A 110 8.19 0.97 -2.67
N ASN A 111 8.33 0.27 -1.54
CA ASN A 111 8.43 -1.18 -1.51
C ASN A 111 7.09 -1.86 -1.83
N HIS A 112 5.96 -1.27 -1.47
CA HIS A 112 4.66 -1.73 -1.93
C HIS A 112 4.55 -1.72 -3.46
N GLY A 113 5.11 -0.69 -4.12
CA GLY A 113 5.19 -0.65 -5.59
C GLY A 113 6.01 -1.80 -6.16
N ILE A 114 7.16 -2.14 -5.55
CA ILE A 114 8.01 -3.27 -5.94
C ILE A 114 7.25 -4.60 -5.79
N ILE A 115 6.67 -4.85 -4.62
CA ILE A 115 5.91 -6.07 -4.35
C ILE A 115 4.72 -6.21 -5.30
N SER A 116 3.98 -5.12 -5.53
CA SER A 116 2.84 -5.12 -6.48
C SER A 116 3.27 -5.42 -7.91
N ALA A 117 4.45 -4.99 -8.34
CA ALA A 117 5.00 -5.32 -9.65
C ALA A 117 5.37 -6.81 -9.76
N LEU A 118 5.97 -7.38 -8.69
CA LEU A 118 6.28 -8.81 -8.63
C LEU A 118 5.01 -9.68 -8.67
N TYR A 119 3.95 -9.28 -7.97
CA TYR A 119 2.65 -9.99 -7.98
C TYR A 119 1.99 -10.01 -9.35
N LYS A 120 2.19 -8.96 -10.14
CA LYS A 120 1.61 -8.82 -11.50
C LYS A 120 2.44 -9.47 -12.59
N LYS A 121 3.67 -9.91 -12.30
CA LYS A 121 4.59 -10.44 -13.29
C LYS A 121 4.11 -11.80 -13.82
N ASP A 122 3.96 -12.76 -12.94
CA ASP A 122 3.45 -14.10 -13.21
C ASP A 122 3.09 -14.81 -11.89
N GLU A 123 2.32 -15.88 -11.97
CA GLU A 123 1.83 -16.61 -10.80
C GLU A 123 2.95 -17.26 -9.98
N ALA A 124 4.01 -17.75 -10.62
CA ALA A 124 5.15 -18.34 -9.94
C ALA A 124 5.91 -17.29 -9.11
N THR A 125 6.18 -16.12 -9.72
CA THR A 125 6.82 -14.99 -9.05
C THR A 125 5.96 -14.48 -7.89
N LYS A 126 4.64 -14.41 -8.07
CA LYS A 126 3.70 -14.04 -7.00
C LYS A 126 3.81 -14.97 -5.81
N ARG A 127 3.72 -16.28 -6.03
CA ARG A 127 3.83 -17.29 -4.96
C ARG A 127 5.17 -17.26 -4.23
N GLN A 128 6.27 -17.11 -4.97
CA GLN A 128 7.60 -16.96 -4.38
C GLN A 128 7.69 -15.70 -3.51
N THR A 129 7.12 -14.59 -3.97
CA THR A 129 7.09 -13.33 -3.21
C THR A 129 6.23 -13.48 -1.95
N GLN A 130 5.04 -14.07 -2.05
CA GLN A 130 4.19 -14.37 -0.89
C GLN A 130 4.94 -15.22 0.16
N GLU A 131 5.66 -16.26 -0.28
CA GLU A 131 6.42 -17.11 0.63
C GLU A 131 7.59 -16.35 1.27
N LEU A 132 8.28 -15.49 0.52
CA LEU A 132 9.31 -14.61 1.06
C LEU A 132 8.75 -13.73 2.19
N LEU A 133 7.60 -13.07 1.96
CA LEU A 133 6.99 -12.21 2.97
C LEU A 133 6.57 -12.99 4.22
N ARG A 134 6.01 -14.19 4.06
CA ARG A 134 5.69 -15.08 5.20
C ARG A 134 6.93 -15.52 5.95
N ASN A 135 8.04 -15.80 5.26
CA ASN A 135 9.30 -16.14 5.90
C ASN A 135 9.87 -15.00 6.72
N ILE A 136 9.78 -13.77 6.24
CA ILE A 136 10.19 -12.56 6.98
C ILE A 136 9.37 -12.44 8.27
N ILE A 137 8.05 -12.59 8.22
CA ILE A 137 7.19 -12.59 9.41
C ILE A 137 7.64 -13.67 10.40
N ARG A 138 7.82 -14.90 9.92
CA ARG A 138 8.28 -16.02 10.78
C ARG A 138 9.64 -15.75 11.43
N GLN A 139 10.56 -15.18 10.67
CA GLN A 139 11.89 -14.81 11.17
C GLN A 139 11.81 -13.73 12.25
N HIS A 140 11.03 -12.70 12.04
CA HIS A 140 10.81 -11.62 13.00
C HIS A 140 10.31 -12.16 14.34
N TRP A 141 9.28 -12.99 14.30
CA TRP A 141 8.66 -13.52 15.52
C TRP A 141 9.47 -14.60 16.23
N LYS A 142 10.31 -15.36 15.52
CA LYS A 142 11.24 -16.30 16.16
C LYS A 142 12.20 -15.58 17.11
N GLY A 143 12.63 -14.37 16.77
CA GLY A 143 13.51 -13.54 17.62
C GLY A 143 12.84 -12.99 18.87
N VAL A 144 11.49 -12.90 18.90
CA VAL A 144 10.71 -12.31 20.01
C VAL A 144 9.89 -13.36 20.81
N GLY A 145 10.11 -14.65 20.57
CA GLY A 145 9.43 -15.70 21.34
C GLY A 145 8.10 -16.19 20.78
N GLY A 146 7.76 -15.77 19.53
CA GLY A 146 6.56 -16.19 18.78
C GLY A 146 5.41 -15.18 18.87
N ILE A 147 4.67 -15.05 17.75
CA ILE A 147 3.52 -14.15 17.64
C ILE A 147 2.41 -14.48 18.65
N GLU A 148 2.25 -15.78 18.98
CA GLU A 148 1.24 -16.24 19.95
C GLU A 148 1.43 -15.61 21.32
N LYS A 149 2.68 -15.43 21.78
CA LYS A 149 2.97 -14.79 23.05
C LYS A 149 2.63 -13.29 23.07
N VAL A 150 2.72 -12.63 21.92
CA VAL A 150 2.37 -11.21 21.80
C VAL A 150 0.87 -11.03 21.72
N LEU A 151 0.16 -11.95 21.07
CA LEU A 151 -1.30 -11.92 20.95
C LEU A 151 -2.02 -12.41 22.21
N THR A 152 -1.39 -13.28 23.02
CA THR A 152 -1.94 -13.81 24.27
C THR A 152 -1.43 -13.06 25.52
N GLY A 153 -0.46 -12.18 25.40
CA GLY A 153 0.07 -11.37 26.49
C GLY A 153 -0.81 -10.19 26.93
N LEU A 154 -2.10 -10.27 26.67
CA LEU A 154 -3.16 -9.42 27.20
C LEU A 154 -3.85 -10.15 28.38
N ASP A 155 -3.05 -10.64 29.33
CA ASP A 155 -3.55 -11.01 30.66
C ASP A 155 -3.41 -9.82 31.61
#